data_0d129b7cc0112aff87767aa07de3cc1b
#
_entry.id   0d129b7cc0112aff87767aa07de3cc1b
#
_cell.length_a   1.000
_cell.length_b   1.000
_cell.length_c   1.000
_cell.angle_alpha   90.00
_cell.angle_beta   90.00
_cell.angle_gamma   90.00
#
_symmetry.space_group_name_H-M   'P 1'
#
loop_
_entity.id
_entity.type
_entity.pdbx_description
1 polymer ?
#
loop_
_entity_poly.entity_id
_entity_poly.type
_entity_poly.pdbx_seq_one_letter_code
_entity_poly.pdbx_strand_id
1 'polypeptide(L)'
;MAVFEPLINLLLLFSALSVASERLANAMKLSDTDLREKKGSPQQEKARERRIGLRALAASVALAVLMKADFFAILSHLDAPWDTLGWVRLGEDQWTVSRFLQALDGSIVTGISLAFGSKFWHDVLDLVYGVRASVRRAE
;
A
#
# COMPACT_ATOMS: atom_id res chain seq x y z
N MET A 1 19.17 14.15 12.54
CA MET A 1 18.01 14.60 11.72
C MET A 1 17.90 13.91 10.36
N ALA A 2 19.00 13.63 9.67
CA ALA A 2 18.99 12.96 8.36
C ALA A 2 18.24 11.60 8.31
N VAL A 3 18.18 10.85 9.42
CA VAL A 3 17.59 9.51 9.47
C VAL A 3 16.06 9.52 9.36
N PHE A 4 15.39 10.59 9.77
CA PHE A 4 13.92 10.65 9.75
C PHE A 4 13.33 10.97 8.38
N GLU A 5 14.05 11.67 7.51
CA GLU A 5 13.52 12.07 6.20
C GLU A 5 13.23 10.87 5.28
N PRO A 6 14.15 9.89 5.13
CA PRO A 6 13.87 8.70 4.34
C PRO A 6 12.67 7.91 4.87
N LEU A 7 12.55 7.78 6.19
CA LEU A 7 11.42 7.10 6.82
C LEU A 7 10.09 7.84 6.58
N ILE A 8 10.09 9.16 6.69
CA ILE A 8 8.91 9.99 6.40
C ILE A 8 8.49 9.84 4.93
N ASN A 9 9.45 9.88 3.99
CA ASN A 9 9.18 9.69 2.56
C ASN A 9 8.55 8.32 2.27
N LEU A 10 9.06 7.27 2.91
CA LEU A 10 8.50 5.91 2.83
C LEU A 10 7.06 5.87 3.34
N LEU A 11 6.81 6.44 4.52
CA LEU A 11 5.47 6.45 5.14
C LEU A 11 4.47 7.28 4.34
N LEU A 12 4.89 8.40 3.76
CA LEU A 12 4.07 9.20 2.86
C LEU A 12 3.68 8.42 1.61
N LEU A 13 4.62 7.68 1.01
CA LEU A 13 4.35 6.81 -0.13
C LEU A 13 3.31 5.75 0.22
N PHE A 14 3.51 5.01 1.32
CA PHE A 14 2.57 3.97 1.75
C PHE A 14 1.21 4.54 2.13
N SER A 15 1.16 5.71 2.78
CA SER A 15 -0.10 6.40 3.08
C SER A 15 -0.86 6.77 1.81
N ALA A 16 -0.19 7.34 0.81
CA ALA A 16 -0.81 7.73 -0.45
C ALA A 16 -1.33 6.52 -1.24
N LEU A 17 -0.52 5.46 -1.37
CA LEU A 17 -0.93 4.22 -2.03
C LEU A 17 -2.07 3.53 -1.29
N SER A 18 -2.07 3.57 0.04
CA SER A 18 -3.13 2.98 0.86
C SER A 18 -4.47 3.70 0.69
N VAL A 19 -4.46 5.05 0.63
CA VAL A 19 -5.67 5.83 0.28
C VAL A 19 -6.19 5.44 -1.10
N ALA A 20 -5.32 5.33 -2.10
CA ALA A 20 -5.72 4.91 -3.45
C ALA A 20 -6.32 3.50 -3.46
N SER A 21 -5.71 2.57 -2.73
CA SER A 21 -6.19 1.20 -2.56
C SER A 21 -7.58 1.15 -1.90
N GLU A 22 -7.81 1.92 -0.85
CA GLU A 22 -9.10 2.01 -0.18
C GLU A 22 -10.19 2.59 -1.10
N ARG A 23 -9.86 3.61 -1.90
CA ARG A 23 -10.79 4.17 -2.89
C ARG A 23 -11.18 3.14 -3.92
N LEU A 24 -10.21 2.35 -4.41
CA LEU A 24 -10.46 1.28 -5.36
C LEU A 24 -11.35 0.17 -4.74
N ALA A 25 -11.02 -0.28 -3.53
CA ALA A 25 -11.81 -1.28 -2.81
C ALA A 25 -13.25 -0.81 -2.55
N ASN A 26 -13.44 0.46 -2.19
CA ASN A 26 -14.76 1.06 -2.01
C ASN A 26 -15.54 1.13 -3.32
N ALA A 27 -14.92 1.50 -4.43
CA ALA A 27 -15.54 1.50 -5.74
C ALA A 27 -16.02 0.09 -6.13
N MET A 28 -15.19 -0.93 -5.89
CA MET A 28 -15.55 -2.34 -6.13
C MET A 28 -16.71 -2.80 -5.24
N LYS A 29 -16.75 -2.37 -3.97
CA LYS A 29 -17.87 -2.67 -3.05
C LYS A 29 -19.18 -2.03 -3.52
N LEU A 30 -19.12 -0.80 -4.00
CA LEU A 30 -20.31 -0.09 -4.48
C LEU A 30 -20.87 -0.66 -5.78
N SER A 31 -20.04 -1.27 -6.61
CA SER A 31 -20.47 -1.93 -7.87
C SER A 31 -21.15 -3.28 -7.67
N ASP A 32 -21.06 -3.86 -6.45
CA ASP A 32 -21.61 -5.19 -6.15
C ASP A 32 -22.75 -5.06 -5.12
N THR A 33 -23.98 -5.28 -5.56
CA THR A 33 -25.20 -5.20 -4.73
C THR A 33 -25.18 -6.16 -3.55
N ASP A 34 -24.60 -7.35 -3.73
CA ASP A 34 -24.49 -8.38 -2.67
C ASP A 34 -23.58 -7.95 -1.52
N LEU A 35 -22.58 -7.08 -1.79
CA LEU A 35 -21.67 -6.55 -0.78
C LEU A 35 -22.15 -5.23 -0.19
N ARG A 36 -23.07 -4.55 -0.85
CA ARG A 36 -23.60 -3.26 -0.42
C ARG A 36 -24.55 -3.38 0.76
N GLU A 37 -25.40 -4.42 0.76
CA GLU A 37 -26.43 -4.61 1.77
C GLU A 37 -25.94 -5.50 2.92
N LYS A 38 -26.34 -5.15 4.16
CA LYS A 38 -26.13 -5.99 5.33
C LYS A 38 -27.02 -7.24 5.25
N LYS A 39 -26.46 -8.38 5.61
CA LYS A 39 -27.20 -9.66 5.63
C LYS A 39 -27.88 -9.85 6.98
N GLY A 40 -29.04 -10.52 6.96
CA GLY A 40 -29.90 -10.67 8.16
C GLY A 40 -29.38 -11.64 9.21
N SER A 41 -28.44 -12.55 8.90
CA SER A 41 -27.89 -13.49 9.88
C SER A 41 -26.41 -13.22 10.18
N PRO A 42 -25.94 -13.47 11.44
CA PRO A 42 -24.54 -13.24 11.83
C PRO A 42 -23.54 -14.04 11.00
N GLN A 43 -23.90 -15.24 10.55
CA GLN A 43 -23.03 -16.09 9.74
C GLN A 43 -22.88 -15.54 8.31
N GLN A 44 -23.97 -15.05 7.73
CA GLN A 44 -23.96 -14.42 6.42
C GLN A 44 -23.20 -13.10 6.44
N GLU A 45 -23.30 -12.33 7.52
CA GLU A 45 -22.56 -11.09 7.69
C GLU A 45 -21.04 -11.33 7.80
N LYS A 46 -20.60 -12.34 8.57
CA LYS A 46 -19.19 -12.75 8.61
C LYS A 46 -18.66 -13.19 7.24
N ALA A 47 -19.46 -13.93 6.48
CA ALA A 47 -19.07 -14.34 5.12
C ALA A 47 -18.96 -13.13 4.18
N ARG A 48 -19.86 -12.16 4.32
CA ARG A 48 -19.83 -10.90 3.57
C ARG A 48 -18.58 -10.08 3.92
N GLU A 49 -18.30 -9.88 5.21
CA GLU A 49 -17.09 -9.15 5.69
C GLU A 49 -15.81 -9.79 5.19
N ARG A 50 -15.70 -11.13 5.22
CA ARG A 50 -14.58 -11.87 4.66
C ARG A 50 -14.41 -11.61 3.14
N ARG A 51 -15.51 -11.59 2.37
CA ARG A 51 -15.48 -11.29 0.93
C ARG A 51 -15.01 -9.85 0.68
N ILE A 52 -15.47 -8.89 1.48
CA ILE A 52 -15.03 -7.50 1.39
C ILE A 52 -13.52 -7.42 1.67
N GLY A 53 -13.04 -8.05 2.74
CA GLY A 53 -11.62 -8.08 3.08
C GLY A 53 -10.75 -8.71 1.98
N LEU A 54 -11.16 -9.84 1.42
CA LEU A 54 -10.44 -10.49 0.31
C LEU A 54 -10.41 -9.61 -0.96
N ARG A 55 -11.50 -8.92 -1.28
CA ARG A 55 -11.53 -8.00 -2.42
C ARG A 55 -10.67 -6.76 -2.18
N ALA A 56 -10.69 -6.23 -0.96
CA ALA A 56 -9.79 -5.13 -0.59
C ALA A 56 -8.32 -5.54 -0.72
N LEU A 57 -7.95 -6.73 -0.24
CA LEU A 57 -6.61 -7.27 -0.40
C LEU A 57 -6.25 -7.45 -1.89
N ALA A 58 -7.14 -8.03 -2.69
CA ALA A 58 -6.93 -8.20 -4.12
C ALA A 58 -6.76 -6.85 -4.84
N ALA A 59 -7.57 -5.85 -4.49
CA ALA A 59 -7.45 -4.49 -5.02
C ALA A 59 -6.10 -3.84 -4.66
N SER A 60 -5.65 -4.03 -3.41
CA SER A 60 -4.36 -3.51 -2.94
C SER A 60 -3.18 -4.16 -3.69
N VAL A 61 -3.21 -5.48 -3.87
CA VAL A 61 -2.18 -6.20 -4.63
C VAL A 61 -2.21 -5.79 -6.11
N ALA A 62 -3.40 -5.71 -6.71
CA ALA A 62 -3.55 -5.26 -8.10
C ALA A 62 -2.99 -3.84 -8.30
N LEU A 63 -3.31 -2.91 -7.38
CA LEU A 63 -2.77 -1.56 -7.42
C LEU A 63 -1.23 -1.56 -7.30
N ALA A 64 -0.67 -2.32 -6.35
CA ALA A 64 0.77 -2.41 -6.16
C ALA A 64 1.48 -2.95 -7.41
N VAL A 65 0.91 -3.97 -8.06
CA VAL A 65 1.44 -4.52 -9.33
C VAL A 65 1.33 -3.51 -10.46
N LEU A 66 0.17 -2.85 -10.63
CA LEU A 66 -0.03 -1.83 -11.66
C LEU A 66 0.93 -0.65 -11.51
N MET A 67 1.19 -0.23 -10.29
CA MET A 67 2.11 0.86 -9.98
C MET A 67 3.58 0.39 -9.96
N LYS A 68 3.86 -0.90 -10.11
CA LYS A 68 5.19 -1.49 -9.84
C LYS A 68 5.74 -1.04 -8.48
N ALA A 69 4.90 -1.06 -7.48
CA ALA A 69 5.29 -0.72 -6.11
C ALA A 69 5.97 -1.92 -5.46
N ASP A 70 7.21 -2.17 -5.84
CA ASP A 70 8.04 -3.26 -5.31
C ASP A 70 8.61 -2.86 -3.95
N PHE A 71 8.23 -3.60 -2.90
CA PHE A 71 8.63 -3.34 -1.53
C PHE A 71 10.16 -3.28 -1.35
N PHE A 72 10.87 -4.21 -1.95
CA PHE A 72 12.32 -4.30 -1.82
C PHE A 72 13.03 -3.16 -2.58
N ALA A 73 12.53 -2.78 -3.76
CA ALA A 73 13.02 -1.64 -4.50
C ALA A 73 12.77 -0.33 -3.73
N ILE A 74 11.59 -0.18 -3.14
CA ILE A 74 11.24 0.99 -2.30
C ILE A 74 12.19 1.10 -1.10
N LEU A 75 12.45 -0.02 -0.39
CA LEU A 75 13.37 -0.02 0.74
C LEU A 75 14.83 0.25 0.37
N SER A 76 15.25 -0.12 -0.82
CA SER A 76 16.61 0.15 -1.29
C SER A 76 16.83 1.61 -1.73
N HIS A 77 15.75 2.38 -1.93
CA HIS A 77 15.78 3.78 -2.39
C HIS A 77 14.98 4.70 -1.47
N LEU A 78 15.24 4.65 -0.16
CA LEU A 78 14.49 5.41 0.84
C LEU A 78 14.57 6.93 0.67
N ASP A 79 15.63 7.44 0.05
CA ASP A 79 15.78 8.87 -0.20
C ASP A 79 14.83 9.38 -1.29
N ALA A 80 14.48 8.52 -2.25
CA ALA A 80 13.56 8.84 -3.34
C ALA A 80 12.64 7.64 -3.66
N PRO A 81 11.79 7.18 -2.72
CA PRO A 81 10.99 5.98 -2.89
C PRO A 81 9.96 6.07 -4.03
N TRP A 82 9.51 7.29 -4.35
CA TRP A 82 8.62 7.56 -5.48
C TRP A 82 9.23 7.24 -6.84
N ASP A 83 10.55 7.30 -6.93
CA ASP A 83 11.29 7.04 -8.17
C ASP A 83 11.35 5.57 -8.54
N THR A 84 11.03 4.68 -7.60
CA THR A 84 10.95 3.23 -7.83
C THR A 84 9.64 2.79 -8.47
N LEU A 85 8.61 3.66 -8.47
CA LEU A 85 7.30 3.34 -9.04
C LEU A 85 7.31 3.41 -10.56
N GLY A 86 6.45 2.60 -11.17
CA GLY A 86 6.11 2.65 -12.59
C GLY A 86 6.97 1.74 -13.48
N TRP A 87 6.29 1.07 -14.40
CA TRP A 87 6.89 0.16 -15.37
C TRP A 87 7.63 0.87 -16.52
N VAL A 88 7.22 2.10 -16.83
CA VAL A 88 7.74 2.89 -17.97
C VAL A 88 9.22 3.26 -17.83
N ARG A 89 9.76 3.25 -16.60
CA ARG A 89 11.18 3.56 -16.35
C ARG A 89 12.13 2.40 -16.65
N LEU A 90 11.59 1.20 -16.89
CA LEU A 90 12.39 0.10 -17.42
C LEU A 90 12.55 0.33 -18.93
N GLY A 91 13.76 0.59 -19.39
CA GLY A 91 14.06 0.63 -20.83
C GLY A 91 13.62 -0.67 -21.51
N GLU A 92 13.27 -0.59 -22.80
CA GLU A 92 12.75 -1.74 -23.56
C GLU A 92 13.65 -2.98 -23.47
N ASP A 93 14.98 -2.79 -23.41
CA ASP A 93 15.97 -3.86 -23.27
C ASP A 93 16.00 -4.54 -21.89
N GLN A 94 15.24 -4.03 -20.92
CA GLN A 94 15.24 -4.53 -19.56
C GLN A 94 14.02 -5.40 -19.21
N TRP A 95 13.10 -5.59 -20.14
CA TRP A 95 11.94 -6.44 -19.96
C TRP A 95 12.33 -7.92 -20.07
N THR A 96 12.57 -8.56 -18.92
CA THR A 96 12.75 -10.00 -18.83
C THR A 96 11.72 -10.59 -17.90
N VAL A 97 11.28 -11.82 -18.19
CA VAL A 97 10.34 -12.57 -17.34
C VAL A 97 10.85 -12.66 -15.89
N SER A 98 12.18 -12.84 -15.74
CA SER A 98 12.81 -12.88 -14.42
C SER A 98 12.64 -11.58 -13.64
N ARG A 99 12.82 -10.42 -14.26
CA ARG A 99 12.62 -9.12 -13.62
C ARG A 99 11.16 -8.84 -13.29
N PHE A 100 10.25 -9.25 -14.18
CA PHE A 100 8.82 -9.16 -13.88
C PHE A 100 8.46 -10.00 -12.66
N LEU A 101 8.94 -11.24 -12.56
CA LEU A 101 8.68 -12.11 -11.41
C LEU A 101 9.31 -11.56 -10.12
N GLN A 102 10.51 -10.99 -10.18
CA GLN A 102 11.16 -10.33 -9.04
C GLN A 102 10.38 -9.09 -8.56
N ALA A 103 9.84 -8.29 -9.48
CA ALA A 103 9.02 -7.15 -9.09
C ALA A 103 7.62 -7.58 -8.58
N LEU A 104 7.16 -8.76 -8.98
CA LEU A 104 5.85 -9.27 -8.59
C LEU A 104 5.81 -9.67 -7.11
N ASP A 105 6.84 -10.36 -6.61
CA ASP A 105 6.90 -10.75 -5.20
C ASP A 105 6.96 -9.53 -4.28
N GLY A 106 7.79 -8.53 -4.58
CA GLY A 106 7.84 -7.27 -3.86
C GLY A 106 6.52 -6.48 -3.94
N SER A 107 5.84 -6.50 -5.10
CA SER A 107 4.52 -5.86 -5.25
C SER A 107 3.42 -6.57 -4.45
N ILE A 108 3.48 -7.89 -4.30
CA ILE A 108 2.56 -8.65 -3.43
C ILE A 108 2.76 -8.23 -1.97
N VAL A 109 4.01 -8.15 -1.51
CA VAL A 109 4.33 -7.68 -0.15
C VAL A 109 3.82 -6.27 0.08
N THR A 110 4.04 -5.36 -0.88
CA THR A 110 3.47 -4.00 -0.84
C THR A 110 1.95 -4.04 -0.75
N GLY A 111 1.27 -4.81 -1.60
CA GLY A 111 -0.18 -4.92 -1.61
C GLY A 111 -0.76 -5.42 -0.29
N ILE A 112 -0.12 -6.40 0.34
CA ILE A 112 -0.50 -6.86 1.69
C ILE A 112 -0.32 -5.71 2.70
N SER A 113 0.79 -4.98 2.63
CA SER A 113 1.05 -3.84 3.51
C SER A 113 0.02 -2.72 3.34
N LEU A 114 -0.42 -2.44 2.11
CA LEU A 114 -1.47 -1.47 1.84
C LEU A 114 -2.83 -1.89 2.39
N ALA A 115 -3.10 -3.20 2.48
CA ALA A 115 -4.35 -3.73 3.01
C ALA A 115 -4.56 -3.47 4.51
N PHE A 116 -3.52 -3.07 5.26
CA PHE A 116 -3.69 -2.54 6.62
C PHE A 116 -4.49 -1.24 6.68
N GLY A 117 -4.63 -0.55 5.55
CA GLY A 117 -5.45 0.64 5.40
C GLY A 117 -4.70 1.95 5.67
N SER A 118 -5.26 3.03 5.15
CA SER A 118 -4.65 4.36 5.22
C SER A 118 -4.49 4.85 6.65
N LYS A 119 -5.46 4.53 7.53
CA LYS A 119 -5.41 4.93 8.94
C LYS A 119 -4.16 4.41 9.64
N PHE A 120 -3.81 3.13 9.42
CA PHE A 120 -2.61 2.55 10.00
C PHE A 120 -1.35 3.34 9.59
N TRP A 121 -1.20 3.63 8.30
CA TRP A 121 -0.02 4.35 7.81
C TRP A 121 0.04 5.80 8.29
N HIS A 122 -1.10 6.47 8.43
CA HIS A 122 -1.18 7.81 9.02
C HIS A 122 -0.81 7.78 10.50
N ASP A 123 -1.33 6.83 11.28
CA ASP A 123 -1.02 6.71 12.71
C ASP A 123 0.49 6.46 12.91
N VAL A 124 1.13 5.63 12.06
CA VAL A 124 2.59 5.41 12.09
C VAL A 124 3.36 6.68 11.71
N LEU A 125 2.89 7.42 10.71
CA LEU A 125 3.50 8.68 10.29
C LEU A 125 3.45 9.72 11.40
N ASP A 126 2.31 9.87 12.07
CA ASP A 126 2.12 10.78 13.21
C ASP A 126 3.04 10.42 14.38
N LEU A 127 3.21 9.10 14.64
CA LEU A 127 4.15 8.61 15.65
C LEU A 127 5.59 9.06 15.33
N VAL A 128 6.02 8.91 14.08
CA VAL A 128 7.37 9.30 13.64
C VAL A 128 7.57 10.81 13.75
N TYR A 129 6.57 11.62 13.39
CA TYR A 129 6.62 13.07 13.59
C TYR A 129 6.72 13.45 15.06
N GLY A 130 5.97 12.76 15.93
CA GLY A 130 6.02 12.97 17.38
C GLY A 130 7.41 12.68 17.96
N VAL A 131 8.02 11.54 17.57
CA VAL A 131 9.38 11.18 17.98
C VAL A 131 10.40 12.19 17.46
N ARG A 132 10.33 12.58 16.19
CA ARG A 132 11.20 13.61 15.60
C ARG A 132 11.13 14.93 16.37
N ALA A 133 9.92 15.36 16.73
CA ALA A 133 9.71 16.59 17.48
C ALA A 133 10.28 16.51 18.91
N SER A 134 10.20 15.36 19.58
CA SER A 134 10.76 15.16 20.92
C SER A 134 12.29 15.15 20.90
N VAL A 135 12.90 14.50 19.93
CA VAL A 135 14.38 14.52 19.75
C VAL A 135 14.88 15.94 19.51
N ARG A 136 14.18 16.70 18.65
CA ARG A 136 14.56 18.09 18.35
C ARG A 136 14.50 19.03 19.55
N ARG A 137 13.65 18.73 20.55
CA ARG A 137 13.55 19.52 21.79
C ARG A 137 14.63 19.17 22.80
N ALA A 138 15.27 18.02 22.65
CA ALA A 138 16.31 17.54 23.54
C ALA A 138 17.74 17.96 23.10
N GLU A 139 17.89 18.45 21.87
CA GLU A 139 19.10 19.11 21.33
C GLU A 139 19.12 20.60 21.67
#